data_b04dd588a38a8782744ea90ed95f14fd
#
_entry.id   b04dd588a38a8782744ea90ed95f14fd
#
_cell.length_a   1.000
_cell.length_b   1.000
_cell.length_c   1.000
_cell.angle_alpha   90.00
_cell.angle_beta   90.00
_cell.angle_gamma   90.00
#
_symmetry.space_group_name_H-M   'P 1'
#
loop_
_entity.id
_entity.type
_entity.pdbx_description
1 polymer ?
#
loop_
_entity_poly.entity_id
_entity_poly.type
_entity_poly.pdbx_seq_one_letter_code
_entity_poly.pdbx_strand_id
1 'polypeptide(L)'
;MSETRKCQVLVVGAGPGGYVAAIRAGQLGLDTVIVEGDKAGGTCLIRGCIPSKAMIHASERFEHLAHHKDGHMGISISGDVALDMPALVSWKDDIVERLNKGVEHLLKIAGAELIKGDFTTEETFVELMEC
;
A
#
# COMPACT_ATOMS: atom_id res chain seq x y z
N MET A 1 -10.14 -16.64 -25.20
CA MET A 1 -9.97 -17.90 -24.44
C MET A 1 -9.82 -17.52 -22.99
N SER A 2 -10.73 -17.88 -22.10
CA SER A 2 -10.57 -17.69 -20.67
C SER A 2 -9.51 -18.69 -20.17
N GLU A 3 -8.45 -18.19 -19.58
CA GLU A 3 -7.39 -19.00 -19.00
C GLU A 3 -7.80 -19.35 -17.58
N THR A 4 -8.10 -20.63 -17.34
CA THR A 4 -8.50 -21.12 -16.02
C THR A 4 -7.26 -21.38 -15.18
N ARG A 5 -7.13 -20.72 -14.00
CA ARG A 5 -6.06 -20.92 -13.01
C ARG A 5 -6.64 -21.64 -11.79
N LYS A 6 -6.14 -22.84 -11.50
CA LYS A 6 -6.45 -23.57 -10.28
C LYS A 6 -5.47 -23.21 -9.18
N CYS A 7 -5.94 -23.05 -7.95
CA CYS A 7 -5.11 -22.76 -6.77
C CYS A 7 -5.74 -23.37 -5.52
N GLN A 8 -4.99 -23.50 -4.45
CA GLN A 8 -5.49 -23.98 -3.15
C GLN A 8 -6.09 -22.84 -2.33
N VAL A 9 -5.58 -21.62 -2.51
CA VAL A 9 -6.07 -20.42 -1.83
C VAL A 9 -6.22 -19.29 -2.83
N LEU A 10 -7.41 -18.75 -2.92
CA LEU A 10 -7.69 -17.53 -3.65
C LEU A 10 -8.01 -16.41 -2.67
N VAL A 11 -7.32 -15.28 -2.84
CA VAL A 11 -7.57 -14.05 -2.09
C VAL A 11 -8.07 -12.98 -3.07
N VAL A 12 -9.22 -12.40 -2.78
CA VAL A 12 -9.79 -11.32 -3.58
C VAL A 12 -9.56 -9.98 -2.86
N GLY A 13 -8.81 -9.11 -3.50
CA GLY A 13 -8.40 -7.82 -2.95
C GLY A 13 -7.07 -7.87 -2.19
N ALA A 14 -6.09 -7.07 -2.62
CA ALA A 14 -4.77 -6.95 -2.00
C ALA A 14 -4.70 -5.78 -0.99
N GLY A 15 -5.78 -5.52 -0.25
CA GLY A 15 -5.76 -4.63 0.90
C GLY A 15 -5.01 -5.25 2.10
N PRO A 16 -4.94 -4.55 3.27
CA PRO A 16 -4.15 -5.01 4.43
C PRO A 16 -4.46 -6.42 4.90
N GLY A 17 -5.72 -6.83 4.89
CA GLY A 17 -6.12 -8.21 5.22
C GLY A 17 -5.72 -9.20 4.14
N GLY A 18 -5.95 -8.85 2.87
CA GLY A 18 -5.71 -9.73 1.72
C GLY A 18 -4.24 -10.05 1.51
N TYR A 19 -3.38 -9.04 1.40
CA TYR A 19 -1.96 -9.33 1.17
C TYR A 19 -1.29 -10.05 2.35
N VAL A 20 -1.71 -9.76 3.59
CA VAL A 20 -1.20 -10.48 4.77
C VAL A 20 -1.62 -11.95 4.75
N ALA A 21 -2.89 -12.23 4.41
CA ALA A 21 -3.40 -13.60 4.28
C ALA A 21 -2.68 -14.36 3.16
N ALA A 22 -2.53 -13.75 1.98
CA ALA A 22 -1.86 -14.36 0.84
C ALA A 22 -0.37 -14.64 1.11
N ILE A 23 0.37 -13.70 1.72
CA ILE A 23 1.76 -13.90 2.14
C ILE A 23 1.83 -15.10 3.10
N ARG A 24 0.93 -15.16 4.09
CA ARG A 24 0.96 -16.24 5.07
C ARG A 24 0.63 -17.60 4.44
N ALA A 25 -0.35 -17.66 3.56
CA ALA A 25 -0.71 -18.87 2.83
C ALA A 25 0.47 -19.38 1.98
N GLY A 26 1.13 -18.49 1.23
CA GLY A 26 2.31 -18.82 0.44
C GLY A 26 3.49 -19.31 1.31
N GLN A 27 3.75 -18.67 2.45
CA GLN A 27 4.76 -19.11 3.42
C GLN A 27 4.49 -20.52 3.97
N LEU A 28 3.23 -20.93 4.03
CA LEU A 28 2.84 -22.29 4.43
C LEU A 28 2.94 -23.30 3.28
N GLY A 29 3.38 -22.88 2.11
CA GLY A 29 3.57 -23.72 0.92
C GLY A 29 2.27 -24.02 0.15
N LEU A 30 1.21 -23.25 0.41
CA LEU A 30 -0.05 -23.39 -0.32
C LEU A 30 0.05 -22.66 -1.67
N ASP A 31 -0.46 -23.29 -2.73
CA ASP A 31 -0.60 -22.65 -4.05
C ASP A 31 -1.63 -21.52 -3.94
N THR A 32 -1.13 -20.29 -3.89
CA THR A 32 -1.89 -19.10 -3.52
C THR A 32 -1.94 -18.08 -4.65
N VAL A 33 -3.13 -17.66 -4.97
CA VAL A 33 -3.40 -16.55 -5.92
C VAL A 33 -4.07 -15.41 -5.18
N ILE A 34 -3.65 -14.18 -5.47
CA ILE A 34 -4.30 -12.96 -5.00
C ILE A 34 -4.65 -12.07 -6.19
N VAL A 35 -5.91 -11.64 -6.27
CA VAL A 35 -6.43 -10.79 -7.36
C VAL A 35 -6.64 -9.38 -6.85
N GLU A 36 -6.14 -8.38 -7.57
CA GLU A 36 -6.29 -6.95 -7.25
C GLU A 36 -6.53 -6.11 -8.50
N GLY A 37 -7.59 -5.29 -8.45
CA GLY A 37 -7.98 -4.43 -9.58
C GLY A 37 -7.12 -3.19 -9.75
N ASP A 38 -6.43 -2.73 -8.70
CA ASP A 38 -5.61 -1.50 -8.74
C ASP A 38 -4.16 -1.80 -8.33
N LYS A 39 -3.79 -1.44 -7.12
CA LYS A 39 -2.43 -1.62 -6.58
C LYS A 39 -2.46 -2.42 -5.28
N ALA A 40 -1.49 -3.31 -5.14
CA ALA A 40 -1.30 -4.04 -3.89
C ALA A 40 -1.08 -3.07 -2.71
N GLY A 41 -1.72 -3.36 -1.57
CA GLY A 41 -1.76 -2.48 -0.40
C GLY A 41 -3.14 -1.87 -0.15
N GLY A 42 -4.01 -1.84 -1.19
CA GLY A 42 -5.39 -1.37 -1.11
C GLY A 42 -5.54 0.08 -0.67
N THR A 43 -6.76 0.48 -0.33
CA THR A 43 -7.08 1.88 0.03
C THR A 43 -6.23 2.41 1.18
N CYS A 44 -5.94 1.60 2.19
CA CYS A 44 -5.14 2.04 3.35
C CYS A 44 -3.74 2.50 2.94
N LEU A 45 -3.02 1.71 2.14
CA LEU A 45 -1.66 2.03 1.73
C LEU A 45 -1.64 3.12 0.65
N ILE A 46 -2.52 3.01 -0.34
CA ILE A 46 -2.44 3.83 -1.55
C ILE A 46 -3.09 5.21 -1.38
N ARG A 47 -4.24 5.30 -0.69
CA ARG A 47 -5.07 6.52 -0.62
C ARG A 47 -5.46 6.95 0.79
N GLY A 48 -5.21 6.13 1.80
CA GLY A 48 -5.71 6.31 3.16
C GLY A 48 -4.62 6.49 4.21
N CYS A 49 -4.39 5.45 4.98
CA CYS A 49 -3.58 5.50 6.21
C CYS A 49 -2.15 6.01 6.00
N ILE A 50 -1.49 5.55 4.96
CA ILE A 50 -0.08 5.90 4.72
C ILE A 50 0.05 7.34 4.21
N PRO A 51 -0.63 7.76 3.11
CA PRO A 51 -0.50 9.13 2.65
C PRO A 51 -1.00 10.15 3.67
N SER A 52 -2.08 9.87 4.41
CA SER A 52 -2.55 10.80 5.46
C SER A 52 -1.55 10.94 6.59
N LYS A 53 -0.94 9.85 7.07
CA LYS A 53 0.10 9.93 8.11
C LYS A 53 1.36 10.66 7.64
N ALA A 54 1.76 10.47 6.38
CA ALA A 54 2.87 11.22 5.80
C ALA A 54 2.59 12.73 5.79
N MET A 55 1.38 13.14 5.37
CA MET A 55 0.96 14.54 5.36
C MET A 55 0.89 15.14 6.77
N ILE A 56 0.30 14.42 7.73
CA ILE A 56 0.23 14.86 9.14
C ILE A 56 1.64 15.06 9.69
N HIS A 57 2.54 14.09 9.49
CA HIS A 57 3.91 14.19 9.97
C HIS A 57 4.64 15.42 9.40
N ALA A 58 4.48 15.69 8.10
CA ALA A 58 5.09 16.86 7.49
C ALA A 58 4.49 18.18 7.99
N SER A 59 3.16 18.22 8.21
CA SER A 59 2.46 19.38 8.76
C SER A 59 2.92 19.70 10.19
N GLU A 60 3.05 18.70 11.04
CA GLU A 60 3.58 18.86 12.41
C GLU A 60 5.02 19.43 12.40
N ARG A 61 5.87 18.93 11.48
CA ARG A 61 7.22 19.46 11.32
C ARG A 61 7.23 20.90 10.88
N PHE A 62 6.41 21.25 9.90
CA PHE A 62 6.28 22.63 9.43
C PHE A 62 5.77 23.56 10.53
N GLU A 63 4.72 23.14 11.26
CA GLU A 63 4.18 23.89 12.38
C GLU A 63 5.24 24.16 13.47
N HIS A 64 5.99 23.14 13.87
CA HIS A 64 7.07 23.29 14.84
C HIS A 64 8.12 24.31 14.37
N LEU A 65 8.52 24.25 13.11
CA LEU A 65 9.52 25.19 12.57
C LEU A 65 8.96 26.61 12.44
N ALA A 66 7.69 26.76 12.05
CA ALA A 66 7.07 28.08 11.84
C ALA A 66 6.79 28.82 13.16
N HIS A 67 6.36 28.09 14.20
CA HIS A 67 5.96 28.69 15.48
C HIS A 67 7.10 28.82 16.51
N HIS A 68 8.21 28.12 16.35
CA HIS A 68 9.33 28.15 17.30
C HIS A 68 10.56 28.87 16.78
N LYS A 69 10.36 29.89 15.94
CA LYS A 69 11.47 30.73 15.41
C LYS A 69 12.31 31.41 16.50
N ASP A 70 11.68 31.72 17.64
CA ASP A 70 12.28 32.52 18.72
C ASP A 70 13.18 31.72 19.67
N GLY A 71 13.53 30.50 19.35
CA GLY A 71 14.46 29.68 20.12
C GLY A 71 13.79 28.83 21.20
N HIS A 72 13.35 27.64 20.86
CA HIS A 72 12.88 26.62 21.79
C HIS A 72 13.94 25.52 21.92
N MET A 73 14.24 25.08 23.12
CA MET A 73 15.29 24.07 23.43
C MET A 73 16.70 24.46 22.87
N GLY A 74 17.01 25.74 22.79
CA GLY A 74 18.29 26.21 22.23
C GLY A 74 18.39 26.17 20.70
N ILE A 75 17.29 25.85 19.99
CA ILE A 75 17.23 25.85 18.54
C ILE A 75 16.60 27.15 18.07
N SER A 76 17.31 27.91 17.24
CA SER A 76 16.78 29.11 16.59
C SER A 76 16.84 28.95 15.07
N ILE A 77 15.86 29.51 14.38
CA ILE A 77 15.76 29.46 12.92
C ILE A 77 15.94 30.87 12.38
N SER A 78 16.99 31.04 11.55
CA SER A 78 17.23 32.31 10.84
C SER A 78 16.53 32.25 9.49
N GLY A 79 15.65 33.22 9.22
CA GLY A 79 14.90 33.32 7.97
C GLY A 79 13.47 32.79 8.01
N ASP A 80 12.85 32.73 6.84
CA ASP A 80 11.49 32.28 6.70
C ASP A 80 11.39 30.78 6.42
N VAL A 81 10.41 30.13 7.07
CA VAL A 81 10.05 28.73 6.81
C VAL A 81 8.95 28.75 5.75
N ALA A 82 9.23 28.14 4.61
CA ALA A 82 8.28 28.02 3.50
C ALA A 82 7.93 26.54 3.26
N LEU A 83 6.71 26.27 2.84
CA LEU A 83 6.25 24.95 2.45
C LEU A 83 6.10 24.88 0.93
N ASP A 84 6.84 23.96 0.31
CA ASP A 84 6.67 23.60 -1.10
C ASP A 84 5.69 22.43 -1.21
N MET A 85 4.42 22.73 -1.52
CA MET A 85 3.37 21.72 -1.62
C MET A 85 3.61 20.68 -2.72
N PRO A 86 4.03 21.05 -3.94
CA PRO A 86 4.43 20.07 -4.96
C PRO A 86 5.50 19.10 -4.49
N ALA A 87 6.55 19.60 -3.86
CA ALA A 87 7.61 18.75 -3.31
C ALA A 87 7.11 17.84 -2.19
N LEU A 88 6.25 18.34 -1.31
CA LEU A 88 5.62 17.54 -0.24
C LEU A 88 4.76 16.41 -0.80
N VAL A 89 3.95 16.69 -1.83
CA VAL A 89 3.11 15.68 -2.48
C VAL A 89 3.98 14.62 -3.14
N SER A 90 5.02 15.01 -3.88
CA SER A 90 5.97 14.08 -4.49
C SER A 90 6.64 13.16 -3.45
N TRP A 91 7.11 13.73 -2.34
CA TRP A 91 7.70 12.95 -1.25
C TRP A 91 6.71 11.94 -0.64
N LYS A 92 5.45 12.33 -0.45
CA LYS A 92 4.39 11.43 0.02
C LYS A 92 4.13 10.32 -1.00
N ASP A 93 4.09 10.62 -2.31
CA ASP A 93 3.88 9.64 -3.37
C ASP A 93 5.03 8.63 -3.45
N ASP A 94 6.26 9.05 -3.26
CA ASP A 94 7.44 8.17 -3.19
C ASP A 94 7.34 7.17 -2.03
N ILE A 95 6.81 7.60 -0.87
CA ILE A 95 6.58 6.70 0.27
C ILE A 95 5.55 5.62 -0.11
N VAL A 96 4.43 6.03 -0.70
CA VAL A 96 3.36 5.12 -1.11
C VAL A 96 3.87 4.11 -2.13
N GLU A 97 4.58 4.58 -3.16
CA GLU A 97 5.11 3.70 -4.21
C GLU A 97 6.14 2.70 -3.68
N ARG A 98 7.04 3.13 -2.80
CA ARG A 98 8.02 2.25 -2.17
C ARG A 98 7.35 1.15 -1.35
N LEU A 99 6.31 1.48 -0.58
CA LEU A 99 5.58 0.50 0.22
C LEU A 99 4.74 -0.44 -0.65
N ASN A 100 4.12 0.05 -1.73
CA ASN A 100 3.42 -0.79 -2.71
C ASN A 100 4.37 -1.84 -3.31
N LYS A 101 5.53 -1.41 -3.83
CA LYS A 101 6.57 -2.33 -4.34
C LYS A 101 7.05 -3.32 -3.27
N GLY A 102 7.09 -2.88 -2.01
CA GLY A 102 7.41 -3.76 -0.88
C GLY A 102 6.38 -4.88 -0.69
N VAL A 103 5.09 -4.57 -0.77
CA VAL A 103 4.01 -5.58 -0.69
C VAL A 103 4.09 -6.56 -1.86
N GLU A 104 4.25 -6.06 -3.09
CA GLU A 104 4.41 -6.90 -4.29
C GLU A 104 5.61 -7.85 -4.17
N HIS A 105 6.72 -7.32 -3.64
CA HIS A 105 7.93 -8.13 -3.38
C HIS A 105 7.69 -9.22 -2.33
N LEU A 106 7.01 -8.89 -1.24
CA LEU A 106 6.68 -9.85 -0.17
C LEU A 106 5.76 -10.96 -0.68
N LEU A 107 4.75 -10.64 -1.48
CA LEU A 107 3.90 -11.63 -2.14
C LEU A 107 4.74 -12.59 -3.00
N LYS A 108 5.61 -12.03 -3.83
CA LYS A 108 6.46 -12.82 -4.72
C LYS A 108 7.39 -13.78 -3.97
N ILE A 109 8.09 -13.32 -2.93
CA ILE A 109 8.99 -14.19 -2.16
C ILE A 109 8.25 -15.22 -1.29
N ALA A 110 6.99 -14.93 -0.93
CA ALA A 110 6.14 -15.88 -0.24
C ALA A 110 5.56 -16.95 -1.17
N GLY A 111 5.70 -16.81 -2.51
CA GLY A 111 5.13 -17.73 -3.47
C GLY A 111 3.65 -17.48 -3.79
N ALA A 112 3.11 -16.32 -3.42
CA ALA A 112 1.76 -15.90 -3.79
C ALA A 112 1.77 -15.16 -5.13
N GLU A 113 0.97 -15.65 -6.08
CA GLU A 113 0.84 -15.05 -7.41
C GLU A 113 -0.14 -13.87 -7.37
N LEU A 114 0.34 -12.67 -7.73
CA LEU A 114 -0.50 -11.48 -7.86
C LEU A 114 -1.01 -11.35 -9.29
N ILE A 115 -2.30 -11.43 -9.46
CA ILE A 115 -3.00 -11.23 -10.74
C ILE A 115 -3.71 -9.88 -10.69
N LYS A 116 -3.42 -9.01 -11.69
CA LYS A 116 -4.14 -7.75 -11.87
C LYS A 116 -5.41 -7.98 -12.66
N GLY A 117 -6.54 -7.63 -12.07
CA GLY A 117 -7.84 -7.76 -12.71
C GLY A 117 -8.97 -7.41 -11.76
N ASP A 118 -10.10 -7.05 -12.35
CA ASP A 118 -11.34 -6.83 -11.61
C ASP A 118 -12.06 -8.16 -11.41
N PHE A 119 -12.48 -8.41 -10.18
CA PHE A 119 -13.30 -9.55 -9.86
C PHE A 119 -14.76 -9.23 -10.18
N THR A 120 -15.30 -9.81 -11.24
CA THR A 120 -16.72 -9.70 -11.59
C THR A 120 -17.49 -10.95 -11.17
N THR A 121 -18.61 -10.74 -10.48
CA THR A 121 -19.19 -11.64 -9.49
C THR A 121 -20.02 -12.83 -10.00
N GLU A 122 -20.40 -12.94 -11.26
CA GLU A 122 -21.34 -14.00 -11.63
C GLU A 122 -20.69 -15.22 -12.31
N GLU A 123 -19.78 -15.05 -13.23
CA GLU A 123 -19.14 -16.18 -13.93
C GLU A 123 -17.88 -16.69 -13.18
N THR A 124 -17.12 -15.79 -12.58
CA THR A 124 -15.88 -16.15 -11.88
C THR A 124 -16.10 -16.85 -10.55
N PHE A 125 -17.22 -16.57 -9.84
CA PHE A 125 -17.52 -17.17 -8.55
C PHE A 125 -17.89 -18.66 -8.67
N VAL A 126 -18.53 -19.07 -9.78
CA VAL A 126 -18.91 -20.47 -10.01
C VAL A 126 -17.69 -21.33 -10.33
N GLU A 127 -16.74 -20.83 -11.14
CA GLU A 127 -15.49 -21.54 -11.42
C GLU A 127 -14.57 -21.70 -10.21
N LEU A 128 -14.65 -20.77 -9.24
CA LEU A 128 -13.84 -20.79 -8.03
C LEU A 128 -14.36 -21.72 -6.93
N MET A 129 -15.67 -22.04 -6.95
CA MET A 129 -16.28 -22.95 -5.99
C MET A 129 -16.08 -24.43 -6.35
N GLU A 130 -15.51 -24.73 -7.51
CA GLU A 130 -15.14 -26.09 -7.95
C GLU A 130 -13.67 -26.46 -7.62
N CYS A 131 -12.99 -25.65 -6.81
CA CYS A 131 -11.63 -25.93 -6.31
C CYS A 131 -11.64 -26.77 -5.04
#